data_f6f2dd1f085d2839d6dca316af1347c7
#
_entry.id   f6f2dd1f085d2839d6dca316af1347c7
#
_cell.length_a   1.000
_cell.length_b   1.000
_cell.length_c   1.000
_cell.angle_alpha   90.00
_cell.angle_beta   90.00
_cell.angle_gamma   90.00
#
_symmetry.space_group_name_H-M   'P 1'
#
loop_
_entity.id
_entity.type
_entity.pdbx_description
1 polymer ?
#
loop_
_entity_poly.entity_id
_entity_poly.type
_entity_poly.pdbx_seq_one_letter_code
_entity_poly.pdbx_strand_id
1 'polypeptide(L)'
;MEGERSNERAVFCGITEQPMTEHHPTPDKEQIALLEPFDRLGLGDIQVVSTPAQADAALADLAGAAVLGFDTESKPTFAKNEASDGPHIVQLSTVRKAWIFQLQDAECRRTVAVLLESPAIIKAGFGLGDDRRRITSKLGVDLQGVLDLNTVFRERGYRKDMGVRGAVAVLFNRRFIKSRKATTSNWANARLTEAQIIYAANDAYAAMRVFDELGL
;
A
#
# COMPACT_ATOMS: atom_id res chain seq x y z
N MET A 1 -7.51 -75.59 -34.48
CA MET A 1 -7.33 -74.47 -35.44
C MET A 1 -7.69 -73.17 -34.72
N GLU A 2 -6.67 -72.45 -34.48
CA GLU A 2 -6.58 -71.31 -33.58
C GLU A 2 -7.15 -70.08 -34.25
N GLY A 3 -7.94 -69.34 -33.52
CA GLY A 3 -8.45 -68.04 -33.92
C GLY A 3 -7.85 -66.97 -33.04
N GLU A 4 -6.99 -66.13 -33.64
CA GLU A 4 -6.34 -64.99 -33.05
C GLU A 4 -7.35 -63.96 -32.55
N ARG A 5 -7.19 -63.53 -31.30
CA ARG A 5 -7.88 -62.38 -30.72
C ARG A 5 -6.97 -61.16 -30.79
N SER A 6 -7.29 -60.28 -31.69
CA SER A 6 -6.71 -58.96 -31.78
C SER A 6 -7.17 -58.10 -30.58
N ASN A 7 -6.18 -57.68 -29.80
CA ASN A 7 -6.34 -56.85 -28.61
C ASN A 7 -6.19 -55.38 -29.02
N GLU A 8 -7.28 -54.70 -29.31
CA GLU A 8 -7.30 -53.25 -29.53
C GLU A 8 -7.22 -52.53 -28.17
N ARG A 9 -6.04 -52.00 -27.82
CA ARG A 9 -5.88 -51.06 -26.72
C ARG A 9 -6.38 -49.69 -27.16
N ALA A 10 -7.55 -49.30 -26.66
CA ALA A 10 -8.00 -47.93 -26.70
C ALA A 10 -7.08 -47.06 -25.86
N VAL A 11 -6.31 -46.20 -26.52
CA VAL A 11 -5.53 -45.16 -25.86
C VAL A 11 -6.49 -44.04 -25.48
N PHE A 12 -6.88 -44.03 -24.21
CA PHE A 12 -7.61 -42.89 -23.62
C PHE A 12 -6.62 -41.73 -23.44
N CYS A 13 -6.64 -40.81 -24.39
CA CYS A 13 -5.97 -39.52 -24.25
C CYS A 13 -6.75 -38.68 -23.21
N GLY A 14 -6.33 -38.79 -21.95
CA GLY A 14 -6.87 -37.96 -20.88
C GLY A 14 -6.43 -36.53 -21.08
N ILE A 15 -7.27 -35.71 -21.68
CA ILE A 15 -7.16 -34.25 -21.60
C ILE A 15 -7.56 -33.88 -20.16
N THR A 16 -6.58 -33.70 -19.29
CA THR A 16 -6.80 -33.06 -18.02
C THR A 16 -7.07 -31.59 -18.30
N GLU A 17 -8.36 -31.22 -18.39
CA GLU A 17 -8.77 -29.82 -18.28
C GLU A 17 -8.26 -29.30 -16.94
N GLN A 18 -7.22 -28.48 -16.99
CA GLN A 18 -6.84 -27.68 -15.83
C GLN A 18 -8.00 -26.74 -15.54
N PRO A 19 -8.48 -26.63 -14.28
CA PRO A 19 -9.53 -25.70 -13.96
C PRO A 19 -9.05 -24.29 -14.34
N MET A 20 -9.73 -23.68 -15.28
CA MET A 20 -9.53 -22.26 -15.60
C MET A 20 -9.84 -21.50 -14.31
N THR A 21 -8.82 -20.97 -13.67
CA THR A 21 -9.00 -20.08 -12.52
C THR A 21 -9.83 -18.89 -13.00
N GLU A 22 -11.09 -18.83 -12.59
CA GLU A 22 -11.94 -17.67 -12.84
C GLU A 22 -11.26 -16.44 -12.25
N HIS A 23 -10.92 -15.51 -13.12
CA HIS A 23 -10.31 -14.26 -12.69
C HIS A 23 -11.40 -13.24 -12.38
N HIS A 24 -11.31 -12.64 -11.20
CA HIS A 24 -12.22 -11.58 -10.81
C HIS A 24 -12.03 -10.34 -11.72
N PRO A 25 -13.11 -9.76 -12.25
CA PRO A 25 -13.03 -8.57 -13.05
C PRO A 25 -12.61 -7.37 -12.17
N THR A 26 -11.78 -6.51 -12.75
CA THR A 26 -11.40 -5.23 -12.14
C THR A 26 -12.04 -4.12 -12.96
N PRO A 27 -12.78 -3.17 -12.36
CA PRO A 27 -13.36 -2.07 -13.09
C PRO A 27 -12.27 -1.23 -13.76
N ASP A 28 -12.55 -0.74 -14.96
CA ASP A 28 -11.67 0.14 -15.69
C ASP A 28 -11.72 1.59 -15.16
N LYS A 29 -10.91 2.49 -15.76
CA LYS A 29 -10.81 3.89 -15.29
C LYS A 29 -12.11 4.66 -15.48
N GLU A 30 -12.83 4.40 -16.54
CA GLU A 30 -14.11 5.01 -16.90
C GLU A 30 -15.19 4.58 -15.90
N GLN A 31 -15.26 3.31 -15.59
CA GLN A 31 -16.17 2.76 -14.58
C GLN A 31 -15.87 3.32 -13.19
N ILE A 32 -14.60 3.35 -12.78
CA ILE A 32 -14.19 3.93 -11.48
C ILE A 32 -14.54 5.42 -11.42
N ALA A 33 -14.45 6.17 -12.52
CA ALA A 33 -14.74 7.60 -12.55
C ALA A 33 -16.20 7.93 -12.25
N LEU A 34 -17.12 6.99 -12.48
CA LEU A 34 -18.56 7.13 -12.23
C LEU A 34 -18.96 6.84 -10.79
N LEU A 35 -18.07 6.22 -10.01
CA LEU A 35 -18.37 5.88 -8.62
C LEU A 35 -18.38 7.12 -7.71
N GLU A 36 -19.15 7.05 -6.65
CA GLU A 36 -19.13 8.05 -5.59
C GLU A 36 -17.76 8.11 -4.90
N PRO A 37 -17.35 9.26 -4.37
CA PRO A 37 -16.10 9.38 -3.66
C PRO A 37 -16.00 8.42 -2.47
N PHE A 38 -14.80 7.86 -2.25
CA PHE A 38 -14.47 7.13 -1.05
C PHE A 38 -14.29 8.10 0.12
N ASP A 39 -14.78 7.72 1.29
CA ASP A 39 -14.62 8.48 2.53
C ASP A 39 -13.13 8.65 2.87
N ARG A 40 -12.77 9.84 3.32
CA ARG A 40 -11.39 10.19 3.61
C ARG A 40 -11.26 10.94 4.93
N LEU A 41 -10.08 10.85 5.52
CA LEU A 41 -9.72 11.66 6.68
C LEU A 41 -9.66 13.15 6.30
N GLY A 42 -10.20 13.99 7.18
CA GLY A 42 -10.02 15.44 7.16
C GLY A 42 -8.77 15.87 7.94
N LEU A 43 -8.41 17.16 7.85
CA LEU A 43 -7.24 17.69 8.56
C LEU A 43 -7.29 17.48 10.08
N GLY A 44 -8.48 17.43 10.68
CA GLY A 44 -8.67 17.17 12.11
C GLY A 44 -8.23 15.78 12.57
N ASP A 45 -8.19 14.81 11.63
CA ASP A 45 -7.82 13.43 11.90
C ASP A 45 -6.39 13.10 11.45
N ILE A 46 -5.61 14.12 11.05
CA ILE A 46 -4.27 13.95 10.52
C ILE A 46 -3.27 14.71 11.37
N GLN A 47 -2.25 14.03 11.85
CA GLN A 47 -1.15 14.62 12.60
C GLN A 47 0.12 14.67 11.74
N VAL A 48 0.64 15.87 11.51
CA VAL A 48 2.00 16.04 10.97
C VAL A 48 3.01 15.96 12.10
N VAL A 49 3.98 15.08 11.95
CA VAL A 49 5.04 14.80 12.94
C VAL A 49 6.35 15.37 12.39
N SER A 50 6.75 16.53 12.90
CA SER A 50 7.90 17.30 12.44
C SER A 50 8.80 17.80 13.58
N THR A 51 8.45 17.49 14.83
CA THR A 51 9.21 17.86 16.02
C THR A 51 9.35 16.68 16.98
N PRO A 52 10.37 16.68 17.87
CA PRO A 52 10.56 15.63 18.88
C PRO A 52 9.31 15.36 19.73
N ALA A 53 8.67 16.39 20.24
CA ALA A 53 7.47 16.24 21.07
C ALA A 53 6.30 15.61 20.32
N GLN A 54 6.15 15.92 19.02
CA GLN A 54 5.15 15.26 18.17
C GLN A 54 5.52 13.81 17.88
N ALA A 55 6.82 13.49 17.75
CA ALA A 55 7.31 12.14 17.55
C ALA A 55 7.03 11.25 18.75
N ASP A 56 7.29 11.75 19.98
CA ASP A 56 6.97 11.04 21.21
C ASP A 56 5.47 10.77 21.37
N ALA A 57 4.65 11.77 21.10
CA ALA A 57 3.18 11.62 21.13
C ALA A 57 2.68 10.60 20.10
N ALA A 58 3.21 10.64 18.87
CA ALA A 58 2.87 9.69 17.83
C ALA A 58 3.31 8.26 18.19
N LEU A 59 4.48 8.09 18.81
CA LEU A 59 4.94 6.78 19.27
C LEU A 59 3.99 6.22 20.35
N ALA A 60 3.59 7.04 21.31
CA ALA A 60 2.62 6.63 22.33
C ALA A 60 1.26 6.21 21.74
N ASP A 61 0.78 6.97 20.76
CA ASP A 61 -0.48 6.67 20.05
C ASP A 61 -0.41 5.34 19.27
N LEU A 62 0.76 5.00 18.71
CA LEU A 62 0.94 3.90 17.76
C LEU A 62 1.55 2.62 18.37
N ALA A 63 2.13 2.70 19.58
CA ALA A 63 2.86 1.57 20.18
C ALA A 63 2.01 0.31 20.41
N GLY A 64 0.69 0.45 20.55
CA GLY A 64 -0.25 -0.66 20.73
C GLY A 64 -0.92 -1.16 19.44
N ALA A 65 -0.57 -0.59 18.28
CA ALA A 65 -1.18 -0.96 17.02
C ALA A 65 -0.66 -2.32 16.53
N ALA A 66 -1.57 -3.25 16.20
CA ALA A 66 -1.20 -4.50 15.55
C ALA A 66 -0.97 -4.32 14.04
N VAL A 67 -1.71 -3.38 13.43
CA VAL A 67 -1.66 -3.09 11.99
C VAL A 67 -1.73 -1.59 11.76
N LEU A 68 -0.96 -1.11 10.80
CA LEU A 68 -0.99 0.26 10.32
C LEU A 68 -1.03 0.27 8.78
N GLY A 69 -1.89 1.09 8.22
CA GLY A 69 -1.77 1.48 6.81
C GLY A 69 -0.46 2.23 6.60
N PHE A 70 0.22 1.96 5.51
CA PHE A 70 1.58 2.44 5.26
C PHE A 70 1.78 2.90 3.82
N ASP A 71 2.44 4.03 3.66
CA ASP A 71 2.93 4.52 2.37
C ASP A 71 4.13 5.45 2.59
N THR A 72 4.84 5.83 1.52
CA THR A 72 5.93 6.81 1.56
C THR A 72 5.86 7.79 0.40
N GLU A 73 6.39 9.01 0.58
CA GLU A 73 6.49 9.95 -0.51
C GLU A 73 7.91 10.54 -0.62
N SER A 74 8.36 10.71 -1.85
CA SER A 74 9.65 11.29 -2.21
C SER A 74 9.47 12.49 -3.13
N LYS A 75 10.33 13.50 -3.01
CA LYS A 75 10.38 14.57 -4.02
C LYS A 75 10.64 13.95 -5.40
N PRO A 76 10.05 14.46 -6.48
CA PRO A 76 10.35 13.99 -7.81
C PRO A 76 11.79 14.30 -8.19
N THR A 77 12.41 13.40 -8.95
CA THR A 77 13.70 13.61 -9.61
C THR A 77 13.47 14.02 -11.07
N PHE A 78 14.20 15.00 -11.56
CA PHE A 78 13.99 15.55 -12.90
C PHE A 78 15.14 15.23 -13.85
N ALA A 79 16.35 15.02 -13.32
CA ALA A 79 17.50 14.66 -14.14
C ALA A 79 17.54 13.16 -14.43
N LYS A 80 17.92 12.80 -15.64
CA LYS A 80 18.15 11.40 -16.03
C LYS A 80 19.28 10.83 -15.15
N ASN A 81 19.01 9.74 -14.44
CA ASN A 81 19.91 9.08 -13.48
C ASN A 81 20.09 9.83 -12.13
N GLU A 82 19.26 10.81 -11.82
CA GLU A 82 19.23 11.40 -10.47
C GLU A 82 18.70 10.35 -9.48
N ALA A 83 19.54 10.00 -8.50
CA ALA A 83 19.09 9.12 -7.41
C ALA A 83 18.17 9.92 -6.47
N SER A 84 17.01 9.37 -6.15
CA SER A 84 16.15 9.96 -5.11
C SER A 84 16.82 9.81 -3.75
N ASP A 85 16.90 10.89 -2.99
CA ASP A 85 17.35 10.92 -1.58
C ASP A 85 16.19 10.65 -0.59
N GLY A 86 15.02 10.28 -1.10
CA GLY A 86 13.83 9.94 -0.31
C GLY A 86 13.87 8.53 0.32
N PRO A 87 12.82 8.18 1.05
CA PRO A 87 11.61 8.99 1.24
C PRO A 87 11.85 10.26 2.07
N HIS A 88 10.97 11.24 1.89
CA HIS A 88 10.97 12.49 2.65
C HIS A 88 9.93 12.47 3.74
N ILE A 89 8.86 11.71 3.54
CA ILE A 89 7.83 11.47 4.53
C ILE A 89 7.46 9.98 4.55
N VAL A 90 7.00 9.55 5.73
CA VAL A 90 6.37 8.24 5.96
C VAL A 90 4.97 8.49 6.49
N GLN A 91 3.99 7.82 5.92
CA GLN A 91 2.62 7.86 6.39
C GLN A 91 2.25 6.55 7.10
N LEU A 92 1.69 6.69 8.28
CA LEU A 92 1.09 5.59 9.04
C LEU A 92 -0.37 5.93 9.36
N SER A 93 -1.27 4.97 9.28
CA SER A 93 -2.69 5.19 9.54
C SER A 93 -3.34 4.04 10.28
N THR A 94 -4.23 4.38 11.21
CA THR A 94 -5.29 3.48 11.68
C THR A 94 -6.56 3.72 10.85
N VAL A 95 -7.64 3.04 11.17
CA VAL A 95 -8.97 3.27 10.55
C VAL A 95 -9.61 4.63 10.93
N ARG A 96 -8.97 5.44 11.78
CA ARG A 96 -9.54 6.70 12.30
C ARG A 96 -8.64 7.91 12.20
N LYS A 97 -7.32 7.72 12.18
CA LYS A 97 -6.33 8.78 12.29
C LYS A 97 -5.08 8.43 11.49
N ALA A 98 -4.42 9.43 10.93
CA ALA A 98 -3.16 9.25 10.22
C ALA A 98 -2.06 10.14 10.80
N TRP A 99 -0.81 9.67 10.67
CA TRP A 99 0.41 10.38 11.06
C TRP A 99 1.34 10.48 9.86
N ILE A 100 1.83 11.69 9.60
CA ILE A 100 2.78 11.99 8.54
C ILE A 100 4.11 12.38 9.17
N PHE A 101 5.06 11.46 9.21
CA PHE A 101 6.39 11.72 9.73
C PHE A 101 7.24 12.43 8.68
N GLN A 102 7.67 13.67 8.95
CA GLN A 102 8.65 14.37 8.14
C GLN A 102 10.06 13.94 8.53
N LEU A 103 10.81 13.37 7.60
CA LEU A 103 12.11 12.74 7.86
C LEU A 103 13.29 13.74 7.88
N GLN A 104 13.00 15.04 7.93
CA GLN A 104 14.03 16.07 8.09
C GLN A 104 14.56 16.12 9.53
N ASP A 105 13.68 15.95 10.51
CA ASP A 105 14.04 15.91 11.93
C ASP A 105 14.60 14.54 12.35
N ALA A 106 15.66 14.55 13.18
CA ALA A 106 16.36 13.32 13.58
C ALA A 106 15.53 12.46 14.54
N GLU A 107 14.73 13.07 15.44
CA GLU A 107 13.88 12.34 16.37
C GLU A 107 12.70 11.73 15.64
N CYS A 108 12.09 12.46 14.69
CA CYS A 108 11.05 11.91 13.82
C CYS A 108 11.56 10.69 13.06
N ARG A 109 12.81 10.70 12.55
CA ARG A 109 13.41 9.53 11.91
C ARG A 109 13.58 8.37 12.87
N ARG A 110 14.09 8.60 14.09
CA ARG A 110 14.28 7.55 15.10
C ARG A 110 12.97 6.91 15.50
N THR A 111 11.98 7.72 15.77
CA THR A 111 10.64 7.25 16.18
C THR A 111 9.99 6.39 15.10
N VAL A 112 9.96 6.88 13.87
CA VAL A 112 9.36 6.09 12.79
C VAL A 112 10.17 4.83 12.48
N ALA A 113 11.50 4.86 12.62
CA ALA A 113 12.35 3.68 12.47
C ALA A 113 11.96 2.57 13.44
N VAL A 114 11.74 2.89 14.73
CA VAL A 114 11.27 1.92 15.73
C VAL A 114 9.96 1.26 15.32
N LEU A 115 9.01 2.03 14.81
CA LEU A 115 7.72 1.50 14.34
C LEU A 115 7.89 0.61 13.09
N LEU A 116 8.78 0.98 12.18
CA LEU A 116 9.02 0.26 10.94
C LEU A 116 9.80 -1.03 11.15
N GLU A 117 10.73 -1.08 12.09
CA GLU A 117 11.49 -2.28 12.45
C GLU A 117 10.68 -3.28 13.29
N SER A 118 9.58 -2.87 13.90
CA SER A 118 8.79 -3.75 14.75
C SER A 118 8.14 -4.88 13.92
N PRO A 119 8.49 -6.15 14.17
CA PRO A 119 7.80 -7.27 13.51
C PRO A 119 6.39 -7.50 14.06
N ALA A 120 6.07 -6.93 15.22
CA ALA A 120 4.75 -7.04 15.87
C ALA A 120 3.69 -6.13 15.21
N ILE A 121 4.12 -5.13 14.44
CA ILE A 121 3.22 -4.21 13.73
C ILE A 121 3.22 -4.57 12.25
N ILE A 122 2.07 -4.92 11.70
CA ILE A 122 1.91 -5.10 10.25
C ILE A 122 1.84 -3.72 9.58
N LYS A 123 2.66 -3.50 8.55
CA LYS A 123 2.58 -2.32 7.67
C LYS A 123 1.90 -2.74 6.37
N ALA A 124 0.61 -2.43 6.24
CA ALA A 124 -0.20 -2.78 5.08
C ALA A 124 -0.22 -1.63 4.07
N GLY A 125 0.16 -1.90 2.82
CA GLY A 125 0.21 -0.89 1.77
C GLY A 125 0.15 -1.50 0.36
N PHE A 126 0.39 -0.69 -0.65
CA PHE A 126 0.36 -1.11 -2.05
C PHE A 126 1.69 -0.84 -2.75
N GLY A 127 2.27 -1.87 -3.40
CA GLY A 127 3.47 -1.72 -4.22
C GLY A 127 4.74 -1.44 -3.41
N LEU A 128 4.87 -2.03 -2.24
CA LEU A 128 5.89 -1.71 -1.23
C LEU A 128 7.31 -2.19 -1.54
N GLY A 129 7.55 -2.79 -2.71
CA GLY A 129 8.87 -3.33 -3.05
C GLY A 129 9.99 -2.28 -3.11
N ASP A 130 9.70 -1.10 -3.65
CA ASP A 130 10.65 0.01 -3.72
C ASP A 130 10.80 0.74 -2.39
N ASP A 131 9.72 0.82 -1.60
CA ASP A 131 9.72 1.48 -0.30
C ASP A 131 10.68 0.82 0.67
N ARG A 132 10.73 -0.52 0.71
CA ARG A 132 11.68 -1.25 1.55
C ARG A 132 13.12 -0.79 1.30
N ARG A 133 13.56 -0.75 0.05
CA ARG A 133 14.92 -0.33 -0.30
C ARG A 133 15.20 1.13 0.09
N ARG A 134 14.23 2.01 -0.17
CA ARG A 134 14.33 3.44 0.16
C ARG A 134 14.37 3.69 1.67
N ILE A 135 13.53 2.99 2.43
CA ILE A 135 13.52 3.05 3.89
C ILE A 135 14.87 2.58 4.46
N THR A 136 15.36 1.41 4.02
CA THR A 136 16.67 0.91 4.46
C THR A 136 17.78 1.90 4.14
N SER A 137 17.80 2.46 2.94
CA SER A 137 18.80 3.46 2.54
C SER A 137 18.72 4.75 3.35
N LYS A 138 17.50 5.23 3.66
CA LYS A 138 17.28 6.53 4.33
C LYS A 138 17.41 6.46 5.83
N LEU A 139 16.89 5.42 6.45
CA LEU A 139 16.79 5.28 7.91
C LEU A 139 17.81 4.30 8.50
N GLY A 140 18.46 3.49 7.65
CA GLY A 140 19.41 2.46 8.10
C GLY A 140 18.74 1.27 8.80
N VAL A 141 17.43 1.06 8.60
CA VAL A 141 16.64 0.04 9.30
C VAL A 141 16.07 -0.98 8.31
N ASP A 142 15.80 -2.19 8.80
CA ASP A 142 15.10 -3.21 8.01
C ASP A 142 13.60 -3.13 8.29
N LEU A 143 12.84 -2.79 7.26
CA LEU A 143 11.39 -2.71 7.31
C LEU A 143 10.79 -4.11 7.54
N GLN A 144 10.22 -4.36 8.72
CA GLN A 144 9.63 -5.63 9.14
C GLN A 144 8.09 -5.60 9.07
N GLY A 145 7.46 -6.78 9.10
CA GLY A 145 6.00 -6.89 9.15
C GLY A 145 5.29 -6.25 7.95
N VAL A 146 5.87 -6.34 6.75
CA VAL A 146 5.32 -5.70 5.52
C VAL A 146 4.30 -6.61 4.87
N LEU A 147 3.12 -6.06 4.57
CA LEU A 147 2.08 -6.72 3.80
C LEU A 147 1.74 -5.88 2.55
N ASP A 148 2.17 -6.34 1.38
CA ASP A 148 1.73 -5.74 0.12
C ASP A 148 0.35 -6.28 -0.27
N LEU A 149 -0.66 -5.43 -0.19
CA LEU A 149 -2.05 -5.77 -0.49
C LEU A 149 -2.25 -6.21 -1.95
N ASN A 150 -1.39 -5.80 -2.89
CA ASN A 150 -1.44 -6.35 -4.25
C ASN A 150 -1.22 -7.87 -4.26
N THR A 151 -0.40 -8.41 -3.35
CA THR A 151 -0.20 -9.85 -3.23
C THR A 151 -1.47 -10.55 -2.78
N VAL A 152 -2.17 -9.99 -1.78
CA VAL A 152 -3.45 -10.53 -1.29
C VAL A 152 -4.50 -10.56 -2.42
N PHE A 153 -4.59 -9.49 -3.22
CA PHE A 153 -5.51 -9.47 -4.36
C PHE A 153 -5.15 -10.51 -5.42
N ARG A 154 -3.86 -10.72 -5.71
CA ARG A 154 -3.43 -11.79 -6.64
C ARG A 154 -3.81 -13.18 -6.12
N GLU A 155 -3.62 -13.45 -4.85
CA GLU A 155 -4.03 -14.70 -4.20
C GLU A 155 -5.55 -14.92 -4.23
N ARG A 156 -6.33 -13.83 -4.22
CA ARG A 156 -7.79 -13.85 -4.38
C ARG A 156 -8.26 -13.88 -5.84
N GLY A 157 -7.39 -14.13 -6.81
CA GLY A 157 -7.74 -14.33 -8.21
C GLY A 157 -7.82 -13.06 -9.07
N TYR A 158 -7.31 -11.92 -8.62
CA TYR A 158 -7.19 -10.73 -9.46
C TYR A 158 -5.89 -10.76 -10.26
N ARG A 159 -5.95 -10.53 -11.58
CA ARG A 159 -4.80 -10.68 -12.49
C ARG A 159 -3.78 -9.54 -12.43
N LYS A 160 -4.19 -8.35 -12.02
CA LYS A 160 -3.37 -7.13 -12.06
C LYS A 160 -3.11 -6.63 -10.65
N ASP A 161 -2.00 -5.92 -10.50
CA ASP A 161 -1.80 -5.11 -9.31
C ASP A 161 -2.94 -4.09 -9.20
N MET A 162 -3.71 -4.22 -8.14
CA MET A 162 -4.91 -3.41 -7.94
C MET A 162 -4.56 -1.96 -7.69
N GLY A 163 -3.51 -1.73 -6.87
CA GLY A 163 -3.25 -0.44 -6.29
C GLY A 163 -4.46 0.06 -5.48
N VAL A 164 -4.28 1.13 -4.75
CA VAL A 164 -5.35 1.66 -3.87
C VAL A 164 -6.65 1.99 -4.63
N ARG A 165 -6.57 2.50 -5.87
CA ARG A 165 -7.76 2.86 -6.65
C ARG A 165 -8.62 1.67 -7.03
N GLY A 166 -8.00 0.63 -7.53
CA GLY A 166 -8.69 -0.60 -7.92
C GLY A 166 -9.27 -1.31 -6.71
N ALA A 167 -8.49 -1.43 -5.64
CA ALA A 167 -8.91 -2.06 -4.40
C ALA A 167 -10.13 -1.36 -3.78
N VAL A 168 -10.11 -0.04 -3.68
CA VAL A 168 -11.24 0.75 -3.17
C VAL A 168 -12.47 0.59 -4.06
N ALA A 169 -12.30 0.58 -5.39
CA ALA A 169 -13.43 0.39 -6.31
C ALA A 169 -14.07 -0.99 -6.16
N VAL A 170 -13.25 -2.04 -6.03
CA VAL A 170 -13.73 -3.43 -5.91
C VAL A 170 -14.40 -3.68 -4.57
N LEU A 171 -13.80 -3.26 -3.46
CA LEU A 171 -14.29 -3.60 -2.12
C LEU A 171 -15.42 -2.69 -1.64
N PHE A 172 -15.33 -1.39 -1.93
CA PHE A 172 -16.25 -0.40 -1.39
C PHE A 172 -17.24 0.14 -2.42
N ASN A 173 -17.08 -0.20 -3.71
CA ASN A 173 -17.82 0.42 -4.79
C ASN A 173 -17.73 1.95 -4.73
N ARG A 174 -16.51 2.47 -4.50
CA ARG A 174 -16.20 3.89 -4.33
C ARG A 174 -14.97 4.28 -5.15
N ARG A 175 -14.85 5.56 -5.43
CA ARG A 175 -13.72 6.15 -6.17
C ARG A 175 -12.70 6.76 -5.21
N PHE A 176 -11.49 6.21 -5.18
CA PHE A 176 -10.38 6.85 -4.49
C PHE A 176 -9.87 8.07 -5.31
N ILE A 177 -9.91 9.25 -4.69
CA ILE A 177 -9.50 10.51 -5.34
C ILE A 177 -8.00 10.72 -5.14
N LYS A 178 -7.22 10.60 -6.21
CA LYS A 178 -5.77 10.82 -6.22
C LYS A 178 -5.43 12.10 -6.98
N SER A 179 -4.83 13.08 -6.29
CA SER A 179 -4.42 14.35 -6.89
C SER A 179 -3.10 14.20 -7.64
N ARG A 180 -3.11 14.42 -8.96
CA ARG A 180 -1.87 14.43 -9.77
C ARG A 180 -0.88 15.48 -9.27
N LYS A 181 -1.36 16.66 -8.87
CA LYS A 181 -0.52 17.75 -8.38
C LYS A 181 0.18 17.39 -7.06
N ALA A 182 -0.49 16.66 -6.18
CA ALA A 182 0.12 16.18 -4.94
C ALA A 182 1.17 15.09 -5.21
N THR A 183 0.87 14.11 -6.07
CA THR A 183 1.78 13.01 -6.42
C THR A 183 3.16 13.52 -6.92
N THR A 184 3.20 14.64 -7.66
CA THR A 184 4.43 15.20 -8.23
C THR A 184 4.95 16.42 -7.48
N SER A 185 4.46 16.64 -6.26
CA SER A 185 4.85 17.79 -5.46
C SER A 185 6.21 17.61 -4.76
N ASN A 186 6.79 18.70 -4.29
CA ASN A 186 8.04 18.64 -3.53
C ASN A 186 7.79 18.22 -2.07
N TRP A 187 7.97 16.94 -1.80
CA TRP A 187 7.81 16.34 -0.47
C TRP A 187 8.93 16.67 0.51
N ALA A 188 10.03 17.27 0.02
CA ALA A 188 11.14 17.74 0.86
C ALA A 188 10.88 19.12 1.51
N ASN A 189 9.72 19.73 1.27
CA ASN A 189 9.38 21.02 1.90
C ASN A 189 9.28 20.87 3.42
N ALA A 190 9.83 21.87 4.14
CA ALA A 190 9.74 21.93 5.60
C ALA A 190 8.28 22.07 6.10
N ARG A 191 7.42 22.69 5.29
CA ARG A 191 5.98 22.78 5.53
C ARG A 191 5.23 22.15 4.38
N LEU A 192 4.44 21.12 4.69
CA LEU A 192 3.51 20.52 3.75
C LEU A 192 2.26 21.41 3.60
N THR A 193 1.75 21.51 2.39
CA THR A 193 0.46 22.14 2.14
C THR A 193 -0.68 21.22 2.61
N GLU A 194 -1.86 21.78 2.89
CA GLU A 194 -3.05 20.99 3.24
C GLU A 194 -3.36 19.92 2.18
N ALA A 195 -3.19 20.24 0.90
CA ALA A 195 -3.40 19.28 -0.18
C ALA A 195 -2.42 18.10 -0.13
N GLN A 196 -1.15 18.35 0.25
CA GLN A 196 -0.17 17.28 0.47
C GLN A 196 -0.53 16.46 1.70
N ILE A 197 -0.88 17.11 2.81
CA ILE A 197 -1.28 16.44 4.05
C ILE A 197 -2.47 15.50 3.82
N ILE A 198 -3.54 16.01 3.21
CA ILE A 198 -4.74 15.21 2.90
C ILE A 198 -4.40 14.06 1.95
N TYR A 199 -3.58 14.32 0.93
CA TYR A 199 -3.19 13.30 -0.05
C TYR A 199 -2.43 12.16 0.63
N ALA A 200 -1.32 12.47 1.30
CA ALA A 200 -0.43 11.49 1.91
C ALA A 200 -1.13 10.65 3.00
N ALA A 201 -1.87 11.31 3.88
CA ALA A 201 -2.62 10.62 4.93
C ALA A 201 -3.64 9.63 4.36
N ASN A 202 -4.33 10.01 3.29
CA ASN A 202 -5.37 9.17 2.74
C ASN A 202 -4.86 8.02 1.86
N ASP A 203 -3.63 8.06 1.35
CA ASP A 203 -2.99 6.90 0.70
C ASP A 203 -2.79 5.78 1.75
N ALA A 204 -2.21 6.07 2.92
CA ALA A 204 -2.06 5.11 4.01
C ALA A 204 -3.40 4.71 4.65
N TYR A 205 -4.33 5.67 4.83
CA TYR A 205 -5.66 5.40 5.37
C TYR A 205 -6.45 4.43 4.49
N ALA A 206 -6.45 4.64 3.19
CA ALA A 206 -7.15 3.74 2.29
C ALA A 206 -6.55 2.32 2.29
N ALA A 207 -5.21 2.19 2.43
CA ALA A 207 -4.58 0.88 2.60
C ALA A 207 -5.05 0.19 3.89
N MET A 208 -5.14 0.94 5.02
CA MET A 208 -5.67 0.40 6.28
C MET A 208 -7.13 -0.04 6.15
N ARG A 209 -7.98 0.76 5.50
CA ARG A 209 -9.38 0.42 5.28
C ARG A 209 -9.55 -0.81 4.39
N VAL A 210 -8.70 -0.94 3.36
CA VAL A 210 -8.68 -2.14 2.51
C VAL A 210 -8.26 -3.37 3.31
N PHE A 211 -7.23 -3.26 4.17
CA PHE A 211 -6.80 -4.35 5.04
C PHE A 211 -7.95 -4.81 5.94
N ASP A 212 -8.62 -3.88 6.60
CA ASP A 212 -9.75 -4.12 7.51
C ASP A 212 -10.91 -4.82 6.78
N GLU A 213 -11.31 -4.32 5.62
CA GLU A 213 -12.39 -4.88 4.79
C GLU A 213 -12.08 -6.29 4.26
N LEU A 214 -10.80 -6.59 4.04
CA LEU A 214 -10.36 -7.93 3.63
C LEU A 214 -10.42 -8.96 4.77
N GLY A 215 -10.61 -8.54 6.02
CA GLY A 215 -10.68 -9.40 7.20
C GLY A 215 -9.36 -10.10 7.52
N LEU A 216 -8.23 -9.41 7.36
CA LEU A 216 -6.88 -9.94 7.54
C LEU A 216 -6.37 -9.76 8.97
#